data_11a31ca1ea1197864854ca13f6634e59
#
_entry.id   11a31ca1ea1197864854ca13f6634e59
#
_cell.length_a   1.000
_cell.length_b   1.000
_cell.length_c   1.000
_cell.angle_alpha   90.00
_cell.angle_beta   90.00
_cell.angle_gamma   90.00
#
_symmetry.space_group_name_H-M   'P 1'
#
loop_
_entity.id
_entity.type
_entity.pdbx_description
1 polymer ?
#
loop_
_entity_poly.entity_id
_entity_poly.type
_entity_poly.pdbx_seq_one_letter_code
_entity_poly.pdbx_strand_id
1 'polypeptide(L)'
;MTDRNSADALLEGSIATIQDQAAVVAPGEEVKRRRVTVTVHVAFHDLKLRKKVWEKDISNWGEYESGGGLSQRDIGIDDALKKVSEDILIATVSGW
;
A
#
# COMPACT_ATOMS: atom_id res chain seq x y z
N MET A 1 -23.50 -5.65 -0.40
CA MET A 1 -22.52 -4.93 -1.20
C MET A 1 -23.24 -4.10 -2.25
N THR A 2 -22.87 -2.84 -2.37
CA THR A 2 -23.50 -1.93 -3.33
C THR A 2 -23.03 -2.23 -4.74
N ASP A 3 -23.96 -2.34 -5.67
CA ASP A 3 -23.66 -2.48 -7.08
C ASP A 3 -22.94 -1.21 -7.58
N ARG A 4 -21.95 -1.38 -8.45
CA ARG A 4 -21.20 -0.28 -9.03
C ARG A 4 -22.10 0.76 -9.70
N ASN A 5 -23.17 0.33 -10.33
CA ASN A 5 -24.11 1.22 -11.03
C ASN A 5 -24.93 2.09 -10.08
N SER A 6 -25.05 1.71 -8.83
CA SER A 6 -25.81 2.45 -7.83
C SER A 6 -24.91 3.19 -6.82
N ALA A 7 -23.61 3.10 -6.96
CA ALA A 7 -22.67 3.79 -6.09
C ALA A 7 -22.53 5.24 -6.49
N ASP A 8 -22.38 6.13 -5.50
CA ASP A 8 -22.14 7.56 -5.73
C ASP A 8 -20.65 7.88 -5.93
N ALA A 9 -19.78 7.00 -5.46
CA ALA A 9 -18.34 7.18 -5.52
C ALA A 9 -17.66 5.84 -5.76
N LEU A 10 -16.48 5.89 -6.38
CA LEU A 10 -15.67 4.72 -6.66
C LEU A 10 -14.23 4.98 -6.26
N LEU A 11 -13.68 4.10 -5.45
CA LEU A 11 -12.27 4.11 -5.10
C LEU A 11 -11.59 2.97 -5.85
N GLU A 12 -10.63 3.30 -6.72
CA GLU A 12 -9.85 2.33 -7.46
C GLU A 12 -8.42 2.31 -6.95
N GLY A 13 -7.86 1.13 -6.80
CA GLY A 13 -6.47 0.98 -6.39
C GLY A 13 -5.79 -0.12 -7.16
N SER A 14 -4.53 0.09 -7.48
CA SER A 14 -3.69 -0.93 -8.11
C SER A 14 -2.29 -0.86 -7.53
N ILE A 15 -1.66 -2.03 -7.38
CA ILE A 15 -0.28 -2.09 -6.90
C ILE A 15 0.63 -1.64 -8.03
N ALA A 16 1.30 -0.50 -7.83
CA ALA A 16 2.22 0.05 -8.82
C ALA A 16 3.60 -0.61 -8.74
N THR A 17 4.15 -0.73 -7.53
CA THR A 17 5.46 -1.36 -7.32
C THR A 17 5.52 -2.07 -5.98
N ILE A 18 6.36 -3.09 -5.93
CA ILE A 18 6.77 -3.74 -4.68
C ILE A 18 8.30 -3.77 -4.71
N GLN A 19 8.95 -3.10 -3.77
CA GLN A 19 10.39 -3.05 -3.67
C GLN A 19 10.86 -3.77 -2.40
N ASP A 20 11.85 -4.62 -2.55
CA ASP A 20 12.45 -5.36 -1.45
C ASP A 20 13.91 -4.97 -1.34
N GLN A 21 14.31 -4.46 -0.19
CA GLN A 21 15.67 -3.99 0.02
C GLN A 21 16.12 -4.28 1.44
N ALA A 22 17.43 -4.26 1.65
CA ALA A 22 18.00 -4.45 2.98
C ALA A 22 17.61 -3.27 3.87
N ALA A 23 17.18 -3.58 5.10
CA ALA A 23 16.99 -2.55 6.11
C ALA A 23 18.35 -2.00 6.54
N VAL A 24 18.36 -0.78 7.11
CA VAL A 24 19.59 -0.14 7.53
C VAL A 24 20.28 -0.98 8.63
N VAL A 25 21.57 -1.31 8.39
CA VAL A 25 22.39 -2.05 9.34
C VAL A 25 23.68 -1.27 9.59
N ALA A 26 24.31 -1.51 10.73
CA ALA A 26 25.61 -0.90 11.05
C ALA A 26 26.70 -1.53 10.17
N PRO A 27 27.77 -0.75 9.85
CA PRO A 27 28.88 -1.30 9.06
C PRO A 27 29.48 -2.54 9.72
N GLY A 28 29.71 -3.58 8.93
CA GLY A 28 30.28 -4.85 9.39
C GLY A 28 29.26 -5.85 9.93
N GLU A 29 28.00 -5.48 10.04
CA GLU A 29 26.95 -6.39 10.45
C GLU A 29 26.30 -7.09 9.25
N GLU A 30 25.84 -8.33 9.47
CA GLU A 30 25.07 -9.02 8.45
C GLU A 30 23.66 -8.42 8.33
N VAL A 31 23.11 -8.45 7.12
CA VAL A 31 21.73 -8.05 6.89
C VAL A 31 20.80 -9.08 7.52
N LYS A 32 20.16 -8.71 8.62
CA LYS A 32 19.23 -9.59 9.35
C LYS A 32 17.78 -9.30 9.05
N ARG A 33 17.50 -8.09 8.59
CA ARG A 33 16.14 -7.64 8.27
C ARG A 33 16.11 -7.03 6.89
N ARG A 34 14.99 -7.24 6.23
CA ARG A 34 14.72 -6.62 4.94
C ARG A 34 13.45 -5.81 5.05
N ARG A 35 13.37 -4.80 4.22
CA ARG A 35 12.20 -3.92 4.13
C ARG A 35 11.54 -4.11 2.78
N VAL A 36 10.23 -4.38 2.79
CA VAL A 36 9.44 -4.39 1.57
C VAL A 36 8.55 -3.15 1.56
N THR A 37 8.65 -2.37 0.49
CA THR A 37 7.84 -1.17 0.30
C THR A 37 6.83 -1.44 -0.80
N VAL A 38 5.56 -1.21 -0.49
CA VAL A 38 4.47 -1.38 -1.44
C VAL A 38 3.93 0.00 -1.78
N THR A 39 3.87 0.31 -3.07
CA THR A 39 3.28 1.54 -3.58
C THR A 39 2.00 1.20 -4.33
N VAL A 40 0.91 1.84 -3.94
CA VAL A 40 -0.40 1.64 -4.56
C VAL A 40 -0.83 2.94 -5.21
N HIS A 41 -1.23 2.86 -6.46
CA HIS A 41 -1.81 3.98 -7.18
C HIS A 41 -3.30 3.98 -6.91
N VAL A 42 -3.83 5.08 -6.37
CA VAL A 42 -5.22 5.19 -5.93
C VAL A 42 -5.89 6.35 -6.65
N ALA A 43 -7.08 6.10 -7.17
CA ALA A 43 -7.90 7.13 -7.79
C ALA A 43 -9.29 7.10 -7.15
N PHE A 44 -9.78 8.26 -6.78
CA PHE A 44 -11.11 8.44 -6.22
C PHE A 44 -11.98 9.19 -7.21
N HIS A 45 -13.12 8.61 -7.56
CA HIS A 45 -14.02 9.14 -8.57
C HIS A 45 -15.38 9.49 -7.97
N ASP A 46 -15.92 10.62 -8.38
CA ASP A 46 -17.30 10.98 -8.11
C ASP A 46 -18.15 10.52 -9.31
N LEU A 47 -18.97 9.51 -9.10
CA LEU A 47 -19.76 8.92 -10.18
C LEU A 47 -20.96 9.79 -10.55
N LYS A 48 -21.47 10.63 -9.65
CA LYS A 48 -22.55 11.55 -9.97
C LYS A 48 -22.09 12.67 -10.90
N LEU A 49 -20.91 13.22 -10.62
CA LEU A 49 -20.31 14.27 -11.42
C LEU A 49 -19.46 13.72 -12.56
N ARG A 50 -19.26 12.41 -12.61
CA ARG A 50 -18.43 11.71 -13.59
C ARG A 50 -17.05 12.31 -13.72
N LYS A 51 -16.43 12.63 -12.56
CA LYS A 51 -15.08 13.19 -12.56
C LYS A 51 -14.22 12.55 -11.49
N LYS A 52 -12.92 12.60 -11.74
CA LYS A 52 -11.93 12.16 -10.78
C LYS A 52 -11.75 13.25 -9.72
N VAL A 53 -11.95 12.89 -8.46
CA VAL A 53 -11.80 13.82 -7.34
C VAL A 53 -10.33 14.01 -7.01
N TRP A 54 -9.58 12.88 -6.88
CA TRP A 54 -8.13 12.93 -6.69
C TRP A 54 -7.52 11.61 -7.15
N GLU A 55 -6.21 11.68 -7.39
CA GLU A 55 -5.41 10.53 -7.77
C GLU A 55 -4.02 10.71 -7.18
N LYS A 56 -3.50 9.69 -6.53
CA LYS A 56 -2.17 9.77 -5.92
C LYS A 56 -1.61 8.39 -5.66
N ASP A 57 -0.30 8.36 -5.43
CA ASP A 57 0.39 7.15 -5.01
C ASP A 57 0.54 7.16 -3.50
N ILE A 58 0.19 6.05 -2.88
CA ILE A 58 0.32 5.86 -1.44
C ILE A 58 1.25 4.68 -1.22
N SER A 59 2.29 4.86 -0.42
CA SER A 59 3.23 3.79 -0.13
C SER A 59 3.44 3.64 1.36
N ASN A 60 3.73 2.42 1.76
CA ASN A 60 4.14 2.09 3.11
C ASN A 60 5.00 0.82 3.06
N TRP A 61 5.55 0.44 4.18
CA TRP A 61 6.53 -0.63 4.24
C TRP A 61 6.30 -1.55 5.42
N GLY A 62 6.80 -2.77 5.27
CA GLY A 62 6.88 -3.75 6.35
C GLY A 62 8.27 -4.34 6.38
N GLU A 63 8.68 -4.87 7.50
CA GLU A 63 9.98 -5.52 7.64
C GLU A 63 9.80 -7.01 7.92
N TYR A 64 10.77 -7.80 7.51
CA TYR A 64 10.81 -9.22 7.78
C TYR A 64 12.24 -9.70 7.97
N GLU A 65 12.41 -10.86 8.62
CA GLU A 65 13.72 -11.43 8.83
C GLU A 65 14.22 -12.11 7.56
N SER A 66 15.47 -11.80 7.18
CA SER A 66 16.04 -12.28 5.92
C SER A 66 16.26 -13.77 5.86
N GLY A 67 16.38 -14.45 7.00
CA GLY A 67 16.58 -15.88 7.07
C GLY A 67 15.31 -16.72 7.05
N GLY A 68 14.14 -16.11 7.05
CA GLY A 68 12.87 -16.81 7.23
C GLY A 68 12.20 -17.33 5.97
N GLY A 69 12.78 -17.11 4.80
CA GLY A 69 12.22 -17.57 3.54
C GLY A 69 11.02 -16.78 3.05
N LEU A 70 10.28 -17.36 2.10
CA LEU A 70 9.16 -16.69 1.43
C LEU A 70 8.02 -16.37 2.38
N SER A 71 7.77 -17.20 3.39
CA SER A 71 6.68 -16.93 4.34
C SER A 71 6.93 -15.68 5.17
N GLN A 72 8.19 -15.39 5.50
CA GLN A 72 8.53 -14.16 6.21
C GLN A 72 8.35 -12.93 5.30
N ARG A 73 8.73 -13.05 4.04
CA ARG A 73 8.51 -11.99 3.05
C ARG A 73 7.03 -11.69 2.89
N ASP A 74 6.18 -12.71 2.85
CA ASP A 74 4.74 -12.55 2.75
C ASP A 74 4.17 -11.82 3.96
N ILE A 75 4.68 -12.08 5.16
CA ILE A 75 4.29 -11.37 6.37
C ILE A 75 4.65 -9.87 6.24
N GLY A 76 5.84 -9.56 5.72
CA GLY A 76 6.25 -8.18 5.49
C GLY A 76 5.36 -7.48 4.48
N ILE A 77 5.00 -8.15 3.40
CA ILE A 77 4.11 -7.61 2.38
C ILE A 77 2.71 -7.37 2.97
N ASP A 78 2.18 -8.32 3.72
CA ASP A 78 0.88 -8.17 4.37
C ASP A 78 0.86 -6.98 5.32
N ASP A 79 1.92 -6.78 6.09
CA ASP A 79 2.04 -5.66 6.99
C ASP A 79 2.06 -4.32 6.22
N ALA A 80 2.83 -4.26 5.13
CA ALA A 80 2.88 -3.09 4.28
C ALA A 80 1.52 -2.78 3.65
N LEU A 81 0.84 -3.81 3.14
CA LEU A 81 -0.49 -3.65 2.55
C LEU A 81 -1.52 -3.18 3.57
N LYS A 82 -1.44 -3.67 4.79
CA LYS A 82 -2.33 -3.26 5.87
C LYS A 82 -2.14 -1.77 6.18
N LYS A 83 -0.90 -1.32 6.26
CA LYS A 83 -0.59 0.09 6.49
C LYS A 83 -1.04 0.96 5.32
N VAL A 84 -0.82 0.52 4.09
CA VAL A 84 -1.28 1.24 2.90
C VAL A 84 -2.80 1.34 2.90
N SER A 85 -3.50 0.28 3.27
CA SER A 85 -4.97 0.28 3.34
C SER A 85 -5.48 1.31 4.34
N GLU A 86 -4.84 1.40 5.50
CA GLU A 86 -5.16 2.41 6.51
C GLU A 86 -4.91 3.82 5.99
N ASP A 87 -3.78 4.03 5.29
CA ASP A 87 -3.45 5.32 4.69
C ASP A 87 -4.46 5.74 3.63
N ILE A 88 -4.92 4.78 2.82
CA ILE A 88 -5.95 5.03 1.80
C ILE A 88 -7.25 5.46 2.47
N LEU A 89 -7.64 4.79 3.54
CA LEU A 89 -8.86 5.12 4.27
C LEU A 89 -8.78 6.55 4.83
N ILE A 90 -7.65 6.89 5.46
CA ILE A 90 -7.43 8.23 6.00
C ILE A 90 -7.48 9.27 4.88
N ALA A 91 -6.83 9.01 3.75
CA ALA A 91 -6.83 9.93 2.61
C ALA A 91 -8.24 10.12 2.05
N THR A 92 -9.04 9.07 2.01
CA THR A 92 -10.42 9.13 1.51
C THR A 92 -11.29 9.98 2.44
N VAL A 93 -11.13 9.81 3.74
CA VAL A 93 -11.91 10.59 4.73
C VAL A 93 -11.45 12.04 4.79
N SER A 94 -10.12 12.27 4.74
CA SER A 94 -9.54 13.61 4.89
C SER A 94 -9.56 14.43 3.59
N GLY A 95 -9.64 13.77 2.46
CA GLY A 95 -9.57 14.41 1.15
C GLY A 95 -10.87 15.00 0.64
N TRP A 96 -11.92 14.91 1.44
CA TRP A 96 -13.23 15.44 1.07
C TRP A 96 -13.31 16.96 1.31
#